data_3b6308b5d2c1cf8182e15f81d39c4dda
#
_entry.id   3b6308b5d2c1cf8182e15f81d39c4dda
#
_cell.length_a   1.000
_cell.length_b   1.000
_cell.length_c   1.000
_cell.angle_alpha   90.00
_cell.angle_beta   90.00
_cell.angle_gamma   90.00
#
_symmetry.space_group_name_H-M   'P 1'
#
loop_
_entity.id
_entity.type
_entity.pdbx_description
1 polymer ?
#
loop_
_entity_poly.entity_id
_entity_poly.type
_entity_poly.pdbx_seq_one_letter_code
_entity_poly.pdbx_strand_id
1 'polypeptide(L)'
;MSWLESLPIVLPALLAGTLVLLTHVPLGMQVLRRGIVFLDLAIAQIAALGVIVAGSLGLESPLAVQFAAGIAALLGALLLAWMERRWPEVQEAQIGVLFVLAACVGILLLAHNPHGDEHLRDLLAGQILWVRLQQLWLPALLTLLLLPPLLRAKRLKPLGFYACFALAVTLSVQLVGVYLVFASLIVPALGTRHYRGGRRNLVAGLLEPTLGGIILDG
;
A
#
# COMPACT_ATOMS: atom_id res chain seq x y z
N MET A 1 19.75 21.11 -18.06
CA MET A 1 19.71 20.52 -16.70
C MET A 1 20.70 19.38 -16.65
N SER A 2 21.76 19.50 -15.86
CA SER A 2 22.73 18.41 -15.71
C SER A 2 22.13 17.29 -14.88
N TRP A 3 22.45 16.02 -15.19
CA TRP A 3 21.97 14.84 -14.46
C TRP A 3 22.29 14.93 -12.96
N LEU A 4 23.33 15.67 -12.60
CA LEU A 4 23.73 15.91 -11.21
C LEU A 4 22.76 16.80 -10.42
N GLU A 5 22.04 17.71 -11.10
CA GLU A 5 21.04 18.58 -10.46
C GLU A 5 19.72 17.84 -10.15
N SER A 6 19.41 16.78 -10.90
CA SER A 6 18.21 15.95 -10.70
C SER A 6 18.42 14.84 -9.66
N LEU A 7 19.65 14.47 -9.34
CA LEU A 7 19.97 13.40 -8.37
C LEU A 7 19.30 13.56 -7.00
N PRO A 8 19.27 14.74 -6.36
CA PRO A 8 18.63 14.92 -5.06
C PRO A 8 17.12 14.65 -5.06
N ILE A 9 16.46 14.78 -6.22
CA ILE A 9 15.01 14.54 -6.37
C ILE A 9 14.76 13.07 -6.75
N VAL A 10 15.55 12.54 -7.68
CA VAL A 10 15.34 11.18 -8.22
C VAL A 10 15.75 10.09 -7.23
N LEU A 11 16.82 10.29 -6.47
CA LEU A 11 17.33 9.28 -5.53
C LEU A 11 16.33 8.93 -4.41
N PRO A 12 15.72 9.91 -3.70
CA PRO A 12 14.70 9.58 -2.70
C PRO A 12 13.48 8.88 -3.30
N ALA A 13 13.05 9.28 -4.50
CA ALA A 13 11.92 8.67 -5.19
C ALA A 13 12.20 7.21 -5.57
N LEU A 14 13.41 6.91 -6.09
CA LEU A 14 13.84 5.54 -6.40
C LEU A 14 13.92 4.66 -5.15
N LEU A 15 14.47 5.20 -4.04
CA LEU A 15 14.53 4.48 -2.77
C LEU A 15 13.13 4.19 -2.23
N ALA A 16 12.21 5.19 -2.27
CA ALA A 16 10.82 5.01 -1.88
C ALA A 16 10.15 3.89 -2.70
N GLY A 17 10.26 3.95 -4.03
CA GLY A 17 9.72 2.93 -4.93
C GLY A 17 10.29 1.53 -4.65
N THR A 18 11.59 1.43 -4.39
CA THR A 18 12.24 0.15 -4.05
C THR A 18 11.72 -0.42 -2.73
N LEU A 19 11.60 0.40 -1.69
CA LEU A 19 11.03 -0.02 -0.40
C LEU A 19 9.59 -0.51 -0.54
N VAL A 20 8.78 0.20 -1.33
CA VAL A 20 7.41 -0.21 -1.64
C VAL A 20 7.41 -1.57 -2.35
N LEU A 21 8.18 -1.76 -3.42
CA LEU A 21 8.22 -3.01 -4.17
C LEU A 21 8.67 -4.20 -3.31
N LEU A 22 9.65 -4.02 -2.41
CA LEU A 22 10.13 -5.08 -1.51
C LEU A 22 9.02 -5.68 -0.64
N THR A 23 8.06 -4.89 -0.20
CA THR A 23 6.91 -5.35 0.59
C THR A 23 5.72 -5.74 -0.27
N HIS A 24 5.45 -5.01 -1.35
CA HIS A 24 4.25 -5.19 -2.18
C HIS A 24 4.31 -6.43 -3.06
N VAL A 25 5.47 -6.78 -3.63
CA VAL A 25 5.58 -7.99 -4.47
C VAL A 25 5.19 -9.26 -3.70
N PRO A 26 5.76 -9.56 -2.51
CA PRO A 26 5.35 -10.74 -1.75
C PRO A 26 3.90 -10.66 -1.21
N LEU A 27 3.40 -9.47 -0.88
CA LEU A 27 2.00 -9.27 -0.48
C LEU A 27 1.06 -9.47 -1.66
N GLY A 28 1.36 -8.92 -2.83
CA GLY A 28 0.57 -9.07 -4.05
C GLY A 28 0.42 -10.53 -4.50
N MET A 29 1.49 -11.32 -4.39
CA MET A 29 1.40 -12.76 -4.64
C MET A 29 0.43 -13.46 -3.67
N GLN A 30 0.35 -13.03 -2.42
CA GLN A 30 -0.61 -13.58 -1.46
C GLN A 30 -2.04 -13.10 -1.71
N VAL A 31 -2.22 -11.84 -2.12
CA VAL A 31 -3.49 -11.24 -2.55
C VAL A 31 -4.09 -12.03 -3.72
N LEU A 32 -3.31 -12.24 -4.79
CA LEU A 32 -3.74 -13.01 -5.96
C LEU A 32 -4.10 -14.47 -5.62
N ARG A 33 -3.34 -15.11 -4.71
CA ARG A 33 -3.63 -16.47 -4.25
C ARG A 33 -4.91 -16.57 -3.43
N ARG A 34 -5.32 -15.50 -2.78
CA ARG A 34 -6.55 -15.42 -1.99
C ARG A 34 -7.76 -14.96 -2.82
N GLY A 35 -7.53 -14.39 -4.01
CA GLY A 35 -8.58 -13.84 -4.86
C GLY A 35 -9.18 -12.54 -4.35
N ILE A 36 -8.43 -11.74 -3.58
CA ILE A 36 -8.88 -10.49 -2.93
C ILE A 36 -8.15 -9.27 -3.49
N VAL A 37 -8.31 -9.04 -4.79
CA VAL A 37 -7.51 -8.06 -5.56
C VAL A 37 -7.72 -6.62 -5.10
N PHE A 38 -8.91 -6.25 -4.61
CA PHE A 38 -9.25 -4.88 -4.22
C PHE A 38 -8.99 -4.57 -2.74
N LEU A 39 -8.27 -5.45 -2.03
CA LEU A 39 -8.00 -5.29 -0.60
C LEU A 39 -7.24 -3.99 -0.27
N ASP A 40 -6.29 -3.61 -1.12
CA ASP A 40 -5.47 -2.41 -0.94
C ASP A 40 -6.30 -1.12 -1.00
N LEU A 41 -7.28 -1.07 -1.92
CA LEU A 41 -8.18 0.07 -2.03
C LEU A 41 -9.03 0.24 -0.77
N ALA A 42 -9.57 -0.85 -0.21
CA ALA A 42 -10.36 -0.80 1.02
C ALA A 42 -9.50 -0.35 2.22
N ILE A 43 -8.32 -0.93 2.39
CA ILE A 43 -7.40 -0.56 3.48
C ILE A 43 -6.91 0.89 3.32
N ALA A 44 -6.59 1.32 2.09
CA ALA A 44 -6.18 2.70 1.83
C ALA A 44 -7.28 3.71 2.19
N GLN A 45 -8.53 3.43 1.85
CA GLN A 45 -9.68 4.29 2.20
C GLN A 45 -9.94 4.33 3.71
N ILE A 46 -9.82 3.20 4.40
CA ILE A 46 -9.95 3.16 5.87
C ILE A 46 -8.79 3.93 6.53
N ALA A 47 -7.56 3.82 6.02
CA ALA A 47 -6.43 4.61 6.49
C ALA A 47 -6.66 6.11 6.28
N ALA A 48 -7.18 6.51 5.09
CA ALA A 48 -7.53 7.88 4.78
C ALA A 48 -8.60 8.45 5.73
N LEU A 49 -9.60 7.64 6.10
CA LEU A 49 -10.55 8.03 7.16
C LEU A 49 -9.84 8.35 8.48
N GLY A 50 -8.85 7.56 8.87
CA GLY A 50 -8.03 7.82 10.06
C GLY A 50 -7.34 9.17 9.97
N VAL A 51 -6.79 9.54 8.80
CA VAL A 51 -6.17 10.86 8.56
C VAL A 51 -7.21 11.98 8.70
N ILE A 52 -8.37 11.84 8.07
CA ILE A 52 -9.45 12.84 8.09
C ILE A 52 -9.95 13.06 9.52
N VAL A 53 -10.17 11.98 10.27
CA VAL A 53 -10.58 12.05 11.68
C VAL A 53 -9.50 12.71 12.54
N ALA A 54 -8.23 12.39 12.33
CA ALA A 54 -7.13 13.06 13.04
C ALA A 54 -7.13 14.58 12.81
N GLY A 55 -7.29 14.99 11.54
CA GLY A 55 -7.41 16.41 11.19
C GLY A 55 -8.62 17.09 11.84
N SER A 56 -9.78 16.43 11.87
CA SER A 56 -10.98 16.97 12.53
C SER A 56 -10.85 17.10 14.06
N LEU A 57 -9.96 16.30 14.66
CA LEU A 57 -9.61 16.39 16.10
C LEU A 57 -8.47 17.39 16.40
N GLY A 58 -7.97 18.11 15.38
CA GLY A 58 -6.88 19.07 15.53
C GLY A 58 -5.51 18.43 15.75
N LEU A 59 -5.33 17.18 15.37
CA LEU A 59 -4.03 16.51 15.42
C LEU A 59 -3.18 16.92 14.22
N GLU A 60 -2.30 17.92 14.39
CA GLU A 60 -1.48 18.48 13.31
C GLU A 60 -0.09 17.82 13.22
N SER A 61 0.34 17.07 14.25
CA SER A 61 1.67 16.45 14.20
C SER A 61 1.71 15.31 13.19
N PRO A 62 2.72 15.25 12.30
CA PRO A 62 2.83 14.20 11.29
C PRO A 62 2.80 12.78 11.85
N LEU A 63 3.38 12.57 13.03
CA LEU A 63 3.37 11.27 13.71
C LEU A 63 1.97 10.92 14.23
N ALA A 64 1.22 11.88 14.82
CA ALA A 64 -0.14 11.60 15.29
C ALA A 64 -1.08 11.22 14.15
N VAL A 65 -1.00 11.92 13.01
CA VAL A 65 -1.75 11.60 11.80
C VAL A 65 -1.38 10.21 11.27
N GLN A 66 -0.09 9.89 11.25
CA GLN A 66 0.40 8.57 10.85
C GLN A 66 -0.10 7.45 11.76
N PHE A 67 -0.09 7.65 13.07
CA PHE A 67 -0.64 6.69 14.03
C PHE A 67 -2.15 6.52 13.87
N ALA A 68 -2.91 7.60 13.66
CA ALA A 68 -4.35 7.54 13.42
C ALA A 68 -4.68 6.73 12.15
N ALA A 69 -3.97 6.98 11.05
CA ALA A 69 -4.09 6.20 9.82
C ALA A 69 -3.76 4.71 10.04
N GLY A 70 -2.67 4.44 10.74
CA GLY A 70 -2.23 3.07 11.05
C GLY A 70 -3.22 2.32 11.94
N ILE A 71 -3.75 2.97 12.97
CA ILE A 71 -4.78 2.39 13.85
C ILE A 71 -6.06 2.09 13.07
N ALA A 72 -6.55 3.05 12.27
CA ALA A 72 -7.72 2.85 11.42
C ALA A 72 -7.53 1.67 10.46
N ALA A 73 -6.39 1.62 9.76
CA ALA A 73 -6.06 0.51 8.86
C ALA A 73 -5.99 -0.84 9.57
N LEU A 74 -5.40 -0.90 10.77
CA LEU A 74 -5.34 -2.13 11.56
C LEU A 74 -6.72 -2.58 12.04
N LEU A 75 -7.60 -1.66 12.44
CA LEU A 75 -8.98 -1.98 12.77
C LEU A 75 -9.74 -2.53 11.55
N GLY A 76 -9.57 -1.91 10.39
CA GLY A 76 -10.10 -2.42 9.12
C GLY A 76 -9.55 -3.81 8.78
N ALA A 77 -8.25 -4.02 8.97
CA ALA A 77 -7.59 -5.31 8.78
C ALA A 77 -8.14 -6.40 9.72
N LEU A 78 -8.38 -6.07 10.98
CA LEU A 78 -9.01 -6.98 11.95
C LEU A 78 -10.44 -7.35 11.54
N LEU A 79 -11.22 -6.35 11.11
CA LEU A 79 -12.58 -6.56 10.62
C LEU A 79 -12.57 -7.49 9.39
N LEU A 80 -11.72 -7.23 8.39
CA LEU A 80 -11.59 -8.07 7.20
C LEU A 80 -11.10 -9.49 7.53
N ALA A 81 -10.16 -9.65 8.46
CA ALA A 81 -9.72 -10.95 8.92
C ALA A 81 -10.82 -11.74 9.65
N TRP A 82 -11.69 -11.04 10.39
CA TRP A 82 -12.86 -11.64 11.02
C TRP A 82 -13.91 -12.05 9.97
N MET A 83 -14.19 -11.20 8.99
CA MET A 83 -15.12 -11.47 7.89
C MET A 83 -14.67 -12.65 7.03
N GLU A 84 -13.36 -12.76 6.69
CA GLU A 84 -12.79 -13.92 5.98
C GLU A 84 -13.06 -15.24 6.71
N ARG A 85 -13.00 -15.23 8.04
CA ARG A 85 -13.28 -16.43 8.83
C ARG A 85 -14.76 -16.81 8.87
N ARG A 86 -15.63 -15.83 8.79
CA ARG A 86 -17.08 -16.02 8.96
C ARG A 86 -17.80 -16.30 7.63
N TRP A 87 -17.38 -15.63 6.55
CA TRP A 87 -18.02 -15.69 5.21
C TRP A 87 -16.96 -15.63 4.12
N PRO A 88 -16.14 -16.69 3.95
CA PRO A 88 -15.05 -16.69 2.99
C PRO A 88 -15.52 -16.63 1.53
N GLU A 89 -16.73 -17.10 1.23
CA GLU A 89 -17.26 -17.19 -0.14
C GLU A 89 -17.55 -15.81 -0.77
N VAL A 90 -17.83 -14.79 0.06
CA VAL A 90 -18.24 -13.45 -0.39
C VAL A 90 -17.20 -12.38 0.01
N GLN A 91 -15.98 -12.79 0.29
CA GLN A 91 -14.93 -11.91 0.83
C GLN A 91 -14.64 -10.72 -0.06
N GLU A 92 -14.51 -10.91 -1.38
CA GLU A 92 -14.22 -9.83 -2.34
C GLU A 92 -15.38 -8.80 -2.38
N ALA A 93 -16.62 -9.27 -2.30
CA ALA A 93 -17.78 -8.38 -2.22
C ALA A 93 -17.79 -7.56 -0.92
N GLN A 94 -17.41 -8.17 0.21
CA GLN A 94 -17.29 -7.48 1.50
C GLN A 94 -16.21 -6.40 1.48
N ILE A 95 -15.06 -6.69 0.85
CA ILE A 95 -13.99 -5.71 0.63
C ILE A 95 -14.50 -4.53 -0.18
N GLY A 96 -15.23 -4.81 -1.28
CA GLY A 96 -15.83 -3.77 -2.11
C GLY A 96 -16.83 -2.88 -1.34
N VAL A 97 -17.68 -3.49 -0.52
CA VAL A 97 -18.63 -2.75 0.33
C VAL A 97 -17.90 -1.87 1.33
N LEU A 98 -16.88 -2.38 2.02
CA LEU A 98 -16.09 -1.59 2.96
C LEU A 98 -15.35 -0.44 2.28
N PHE A 99 -14.80 -0.66 1.09
CA PHE A 99 -14.19 0.39 0.28
C PHE A 99 -15.18 1.52 -0.01
N VAL A 100 -16.36 1.19 -0.53
CA VAL A 100 -17.40 2.20 -0.87
C VAL A 100 -17.88 2.93 0.38
N LEU A 101 -18.14 2.21 1.48
CA LEU A 101 -18.56 2.84 2.74
C LEU A 101 -17.50 3.80 3.27
N ALA A 102 -16.23 3.39 3.29
CA ALA A 102 -15.13 4.24 3.74
C ALA A 102 -14.98 5.48 2.85
N ALA A 103 -15.09 5.33 1.53
CA ALA A 103 -15.03 6.44 0.59
C ALA A 103 -16.20 7.42 0.81
N CYS A 104 -17.42 6.93 0.93
CA CYS A 104 -18.61 7.77 1.19
C CYS A 104 -18.50 8.54 2.51
N VAL A 105 -18.07 7.88 3.59
CA VAL A 105 -17.86 8.55 4.88
C VAL A 105 -16.76 9.61 4.77
N GLY A 106 -15.67 9.33 4.06
CA GLY A 106 -14.58 10.27 3.81
C GLY A 106 -15.08 11.53 3.09
N ILE A 107 -15.85 11.36 2.00
CA ILE A 107 -16.45 12.48 1.26
C ILE A 107 -17.37 13.31 2.15
N LEU A 108 -18.21 12.66 2.95
CA LEU A 108 -19.13 13.35 3.87
C LEU A 108 -18.38 14.16 4.93
N LEU A 109 -17.30 13.61 5.49
CA LEU A 109 -16.47 14.34 6.48
C LEU A 109 -15.75 15.52 5.85
N LEU A 110 -15.31 15.41 4.60
CA LEU A 110 -14.63 16.47 3.87
C LEU A 110 -15.58 17.51 3.25
N ALA A 111 -16.87 17.23 3.14
CA ALA A 111 -17.87 18.12 2.51
C ALA A 111 -17.95 19.51 3.14
N HIS A 112 -17.53 19.66 4.39
CA HIS A 112 -17.47 20.94 5.11
C HIS A 112 -16.07 21.56 5.18
N ASN A 113 -15.06 20.91 4.56
CA ASN A 113 -13.68 21.39 4.55
C ASN A 113 -13.36 22.07 3.21
N PRO A 114 -13.00 23.37 3.18
CA PRO A 114 -12.67 24.11 1.94
C PRO A 114 -11.50 23.50 1.14
N HIS A 115 -10.61 22.76 1.78
CA HIS A 115 -9.44 22.11 1.17
C HIS A 115 -9.62 20.60 0.98
N GLY A 116 -10.83 20.09 1.10
CA GLY A 116 -11.13 18.66 0.99
C GLY A 116 -10.71 18.04 -0.33
N ASP A 117 -10.90 18.76 -1.44
CA ASP A 117 -10.55 18.29 -2.78
C ASP A 117 -9.04 18.14 -2.99
N GLU A 118 -8.22 19.04 -2.43
CA GLU A 118 -6.76 18.95 -2.49
C GLU A 118 -6.27 17.73 -1.71
N HIS A 119 -6.80 17.51 -0.52
CA HIS A 119 -6.47 16.35 0.32
C HIS A 119 -6.79 15.02 -0.38
N LEU A 120 -7.93 14.95 -1.05
CA LEU A 120 -8.33 13.76 -1.80
C LEU A 120 -7.39 13.49 -2.98
N ARG A 121 -6.99 14.52 -3.72
CA ARG A 121 -6.04 14.40 -4.84
C ARG A 121 -4.67 13.93 -4.38
N ASP A 122 -4.15 14.48 -3.29
CA ASP A 122 -2.85 14.10 -2.73
C ASP A 122 -2.81 12.64 -2.27
N LEU A 123 -3.89 12.15 -1.67
CA LEU A 123 -4.02 10.74 -1.28
C LEU A 123 -4.07 9.80 -2.49
N LEU A 124 -4.73 10.19 -3.57
CA LEU A 124 -4.86 9.34 -4.76
C LEU A 124 -3.59 9.32 -5.61
N ALA A 125 -3.06 10.49 -5.93
CA ALA A 125 -1.92 10.63 -6.84
C ALA A 125 -0.58 10.38 -6.16
N GLY A 126 -0.48 10.68 -4.86
CA GLY A 126 0.78 10.65 -4.10
C GLY A 126 1.75 11.74 -4.54
N GLN A 127 2.84 11.86 -3.80
CA GLN A 127 3.86 12.88 -4.04
C GLN A 127 5.27 12.27 -4.07
N ILE A 128 5.46 11.17 -4.77
CA ILE A 128 6.72 10.40 -4.77
C ILE A 128 7.96 11.26 -5.13
N LEU A 129 7.80 12.27 -6.01
CA LEU A 129 8.91 13.15 -6.41
C LEU A 129 9.29 14.16 -5.33
N TRP A 130 8.41 14.42 -4.36
CA TRP A 130 8.65 15.35 -3.27
C TRP A 130 9.05 14.67 -1.96
N VAL A 131 9.25 13.34 -1.99
CA VAL A 131 9.69 12.56 -0.84
C VAL A 131 11.11 12.96 -0.45
N ARG A 132 11.31 13.28 0.83
CA ARG A 132 12.65 13.57 1.39
C ARG A 132 13.25 12.31 1.99
N LEU A 133 14.58 12.17 1.93
CA LEU A 133 15.30 11.04 2.53
C LEU A 133 14.96 10.84 4.01
N GLN A 134 14.72 11.95 4.75
CA GLN A 134 14.32 11.89 6.14
C GLN A 134 12.97 11.21 6.37
N GLN A 135 12.08 11.17 5.38
CA GLN A 135 10.76 10.52 5.49
C GLN A 135 10.84 9.01 5.26
N LEU A 136 11.95 8.52 4.71
CA LEU A 136 12.12 7.11 4.36
C LEU A 136 12.52 6.22 5.55
N TRP A 137 12.91 6.78 6.69
CA TRP A 137 13.37 5.98 7.84
C TRP A 137 12.26 5.05 8.38
N LEU A 138 11.04 5.55 8.50
CA LEU A 138 9.90 4.77 9.01
C LEU A 138 9.48 3.66 8.03
N PRO A 139 9.27 3.93 6.72
CA PRO A 139 9.07 2.90 5.71
C PRO A 139 10.20 1.88 5.63
N ALA A 140 11.46 2.30 5.75
CA ALA A 140 12.61 1.40 5.74
C ALA A 140 12.61 0.46 6.95
N LEU A 141 12.36 1.01 8.15
CA LEU A 141 12.25 0.22 9.38
C LEU A 141 11.10 -0.79 9.28
N LEU A 142 9.94 -0.36 8.80
CA LEU A 142 8.80 -1.24 8.63
C LEU A 142 9.05 -2.32 7.58
N THR A 143 9.66 -1.97 6.44
CA THR A 143 10.07 -2.93 5.41
C THR A 143 11.01 -3.98 6.01
N LEU A 144 12.00 -3.58 6.79
CA LEU A 144 12.92 -4.48 7.47
C LEU A 144 12.20 -5.43 8.44
N LEU A 145 11.17 -4.94 9.15
CA LEU A 145 10.38 -5.72 10.08
C LEU A 145 9.42 -6.70 9.38
N LEU A 146 8.78 -6.25 8.29
CA LEU A 146 7.77 -7.04 7.57
C LEU A 146 8.39 -8.05 6.60
N LEU A 147 9.56 -7.77 6.03
CA LEU A 147 10.17 -8.60 5.01
C LEU A 147 10.47 -10.03 5.49
N PRO A 148 11.05 -10.28 6.69
CA PRO A 148 11.31 -11.63 7.16
C PRO A 148 10.08 -12.54 7.23
N PRO A 149 8.95 -12.16 7.85
CA PRO A 149 7.75 -12.99 7.86
C PRO A 149 7.14 -13.17 6.46
N LEU A 150 7.21 -12.15 5.59
CA LEU A 150 6.70 -12.23 4.22
C LEU A 150 7.49 -13.21 3.36
N LEU A 151 8.82 -13.28 3.53
CA LEU A 151 9.70 -14.18 2.78
C LEU A 151 9.72 -15.60 3.30
N ARG A 152 9.63 -15.80 4.62
CA ARG A 152 9.70 -17.14 5.26
C ARG A 152 8.38 -17.88 5.21
N ALA A 153 7.26 -17.18 5.33
CA ALA A 153 5.95 -17.80 5.33
C ALA A 153 5.44 -17.99 3.90
N LYS A 154 5.35 -19.25 3.45
CA LYS A 154 4.69 -19.58 2.16
C LYS A 154 3.24 -19.07 2.11
N ARG A 155 2.57 -19.02 3.26
CA ARG A 155 1.24 -18.43 3.46
C ARG A 155 1.12 -17.94 4.90
N LEU A 156 0.94 -16.65 5.09
CA LEU A 156 0.66 -16.08 6.41
C LEU A 156 -0.76 -16.50 6.87
N LYS A 157 -0.93 -16.69 8.18
CA LYS A 157 -2.26 -16.81 8.77
C LYS A 157 -3.08 -15.56 8.46
N PRO A 158 -4.42 -15.63 8.36
CA PRO A 158 -5.24 -14.48 7.98
C PRO A 158 -4.89 -13.20 8.76
N LEU A 159 -4.93 -13.26 10.08
CA LEU A 159 -4.65 -12.11 10.92
C LEU A 159 -3.25 -11.49 10.65
N GLY A 160 -2.21 -12.33 10.55
CA GLY A 160 -0.85 -11.85 10.26
C GLY A 160 -0.73 -11.23 8.86
N PHE A 161 -1.42 -11.81 7.87
CA PHE A 161 -1.46 -11.28 6.52
C PHE A 161 -2.12 -9.90 6.49
N TYR A 162 -3.33 -9.75 7.05
CA TYR A 162 -4.04 -8.48 7.05
C TYR A 162 -3.31 -7.39 7.84
N ALA A 163 -2.69 -7.73 8.98
CA ALA A 163 -1.91 -6.77 9.76
C ALA A 163 -0.67 -6.29 8.99
N CYS A 164 0.12 -7.21 8.41
CA CYS A 164 1.26 -6.85 7.56
C CYS A 164 0.83 -6.02 6.36
N PHE A 165 -0.28 -6.40 5.74
CA PHE A 165 -0.85 -5.71 4.59
C PHE A 165 -1.28 -4.28 4.93
N ALA A 166 -2.05 -4.11 6.01
CA ALA A 166 -2.50 -2.80 6.47
C ALA A 166 -1.33 -1.85 6.75
N LEU A 167 -0.31 -2.31 7.47
CA LEU A 167 0.87 -1.50 7.77
C LEU A 167 1.65 -1.13 6.50
N ALA A 168 1.88 -2.09 5.61
CA ALA A 168 2.60 -1.85 4.36
C ALA A 168 1.85 -0.85 3.47
N VAL A 169 0.54 -1.06 3.24
CA VAL A 169 -0.28 -0.20 2.38
C VAL A 169 -0.42 1.20 2.97
N THR A 170 -0.70 1.34 4.27
CA THR A 170 -0.88 2.65 4.91
C THR A 170 0.35 3.55 4.75
N LEU A 171 1.55 3.02 4.95
CA LEU A 171 2.78 3.79 4.76
C LEU A 171 3.09 4.06 3.29
N SER A 172 2.85 3.08 2.43
CA SER A 172 3.12 3.22 1.00
C SER A 172 2.18 4.22 0.33
N VAL A 173 0.89 4.22 0.68
CA VAL A 173 -0.09 5.18 0.13
C VAL A 173 0.30 6.62 0.41
N GLN A 174 0.80 6.91 1.60
CA GLN A 174 1.23 8.27 1.95
C GLN A 174 2.49 8.72 1.19
N LEU A 175 3.34 7.78 0.78
CA LEU A 175 4.55 8.07 0.01
C LEU A 175 4.29 8.18 -1.49
N VAL A 176 3.55 7.22 -2.04
CA VAL A 176 3.49 7.02 -3.50
C VAL A 176 2.07 7.12 -4.06
N GLY A 177 1.05 7.26 -3.20
CA GLY A 177 -0.36 7.34 -3.56
C GLY A 177 -1.01 6.00 -3.86
N VAL A 178 -2.35 5.98 -3.85
CA VAL A 178 -3.16 4.76 -4.00
C VAL A 178 -2.91 4.07 -5.34
N TYR A 179 -2.83 4.83 -6.45
CA TYR A 179 -2.66 4.25 -7.78
C TYR A 179 -1.33 3.50 -7.94
N LEU A 180 -0.23 4.07 -7.44
CA LEU A 180 1.07 3.41 -7.55
C LEU A 180 1.19 2.23 -6.58
N VAL A 181 0.55 2.29 -5.42
CA VAL A 181 0.43 1.16 -4.49
C VAL A 181 -0.28 -0.01 -5.17
N PHE A 182 -1.46 0.21 -5.75
CA PHE A 182 -2.21 -0.82 -6.47
C PHE A 182 -1.38 -1.43 -7.61
N ALA A 183 -0.77 -0.59 -8.45
CA ALA A 183 0.06 -1.05 -9.57
C ALA A 183 1.26 -1.88 -9.07
N SER A 184 1.99 -1.40 -8.06
CA SER A 184 3.16 -2.09 -7.49
C SER A 184 2.83 -3.42 -6.82
N LEU A 185 1.59 -3.58 -6.36
CA LEU A 185 1.10 -4.80 -5.73
C LEU A 185 0.66 -5.84 -6.76
N ILE A 186 -0.10 -5.42 -7.76
CA ILE A 186 -0.79 -6.35 -8.69
C ILE A 186 0.06 -6.67 -9.91
N VAL A 187 0.70 -5.68 -10.56
CA VAL A 187 1.41 -5.88 -11.83
C VAL A 187 2.57 -6.88 -11.69
N PRO A 188 3.51 -6.73 -10.72
CA PRO A 188 4.59 -7.70 -10.56
C PRO A 188 4.09 -9.08 -10.15
N ALA A 189 3.02 -9.13 -9.34
CA ALA A 189 2.43 -10.39 -8.90
C ALA A 189 1.76 -11.15 -10.05
N LEU A 190 1.13 -10.45 -11.00
CA LEU A 190 0.58 -11.03 -12.23
C LEU A 190 1.69 -11.53 -13.16
N GLY A 191 2.73 -10.73 -13.40
CA GLY A 191 3.86 -11.10 -14.25
C GLY A 191 4.57 -12.37 -13.76
N THR A 192 4.68 -12.53 -12.44
CA THR A 192 5.38 -13.66 -11.82
C THR A 192 4.52 -14.90 -11.57
N ARG A 193 3.21 -14.86 -11.83
CA ARG A 193 2.27 -15.97 -11.51
C ARG A 193 2.64 -17.31 -12.18
N HIS A 194 3.27 -17.29 -13.34
CA HIS A 194 3.66 -18.46 -14.10
C HIS A 194 5.00 -19.08 -13.66
N TYR A 195 5.83 -18.34 -12.92
CA TYR A 195 7.11 -18.86 -12.44
C TYR A 195 6.92 -19.74 -11.20
N ARG A 196 7.24 -21.03 -11.33
CA ARG A 196 7.08 -22.06 -10.28
C ARG A 196 8.24 -22.12 -9.28
N GLY A 197 8.66 -20.99 -8.65
CA GLY A 197 9.77 -21.04 -7.69
C GLY A 197 9.77 -19.84 -6.75
N GLY A 198 9.53 -20.05 -5.45
CA GLY A 198 9.27 -18.98 -4.47
C GLY A 198 10.27 -17.82 -4.43
N ARG A 199 11.58 -18.07 -4.41
CA ARG A 199 12.63 -17.03 -4.44
C ARG A 199 12.82 -16.43 -5.83
N ARG A 200 12.70 -17.24 -6.88
CA ARG A 200 12.81 -16.78 -8.29
C ARG A 200 11.68 -15.80 -8.64
N ASN A 201 10.47 -16.05 -8.16
CA ASN A 201 9.32 -15.17 -8.40
C ASN A 201 9.53 -13.79 -7.79
N LEU A 202 10.18 -13.71 -6.63
CA LEU A 202 10.41 -12.45 -5.95
C LEU A 202 11.47 -11.61 -6.68
N VAL A 203 12.54 -12.24 -7.13
CA VAL A 203 13.59 -11.59 -7.93
C VAL A 203 13.04 -11.15 -9.28
N ALA A 204 12.27 -12.01 -9.96
CA ALA A 204 11.62 -11.66 -11.23
C ALA A 204 10.65 -10.48 -11.05
N GLY A 205 9.77 -10.50 -10.02
CA GLY A 205 8.84 -9.41 -9.76
C GLY A 205 9.48 -8.08 -9.37
N LEU A 206 10.70 -8.11 -8.83
CA LEU A 206 11.48 -6.89 -8.54
C LEU A 206 12.21 -6.36 -9.79
N LEU A 207 12.58 -7.24 -10.73
CA LEU A 207 13.35 -6.89 -11.91
C LEU A 207 12.47 -6.57 -13.14
N GLU A 208 11.28 -7.16 -13.27
CA GLU A 208 10.38 -6.91 -14.41
C GLU A 208 10.00 -5.43 -14.60
N PRO A 209 9.71 -4.65 -13.56
CA PRO A 209 9.41 -3.22 -13.74
C PRO A 209 10.61 -2.43 -14.29
N THR A 210 11.83 -2.93 -14.07
CA THR A 210 13.07 -2.28 -14.55
C THR A 210 13.53 -2.80 -15.91
N LEU A 211 13.11 -4.01 -16.32
CA LEU A 211 13.53 -4.69 -17.56
C LEU A 211 12.39 -4.85 -18.58
N GLY A 212 11.18 -4.44 -18.25
CA GLY A 212 9.98 -4.64 -19.07
C GLY A 212 9.94 -3.96 -20.44
N GLY A 213 11.07 -3.43 -20.91
CA GLY A 213 11.24 -2.92 -22.27
C GLY A 213 12.15 -3.76 -23.18
N ILE A 214 12.78 -4.84 -22.68
CA ILE A 214 13.89 -5.50 -23.42
C ILE A 214 13.61 -6.97 -23.78
N ILE A 215 12.59 -7.64 -23.21
CA ILE A 215 12.45 -9.11 -23.34
C ILE A 215 11.12 -9.54 -23.99
N LEU A 216 10.43 -8.72 -24.72
CA LEU A 216 9.21 -9.12 -25.44
C LEU A 216 9.40 -9.23 -26.98
N ASP A 217 10.64 -9.18 -27.50
CA ASP A 217 10.95 -9.49 -28.89
C ASP A 217 12.06 -10.56 -28.93
N GLY A 218 11.64 -11.83 -28.84
CA GLY A 218 12.52 -12.98 -28.99
C GLY A 218 11.74 -14.27 -28.96
#